data_051801bf5c5726d4b403fe135c950648
#
_entry.id   051801bf5c5726d4b403fe135c950648
#
_cell.length_a   1.000
_cell.length_b   1.000
_cell.length_c   1.000
_cell.angle_alpha   90.00
_cell.angle_beta   90.00
_cell.angle_gamma   90.00
#
_symmetry.space_group_name_H-M   'P 1'
#
loop_
_entity.id
_entity.type
_entity.pdbx_description
1 polymer ?
#
loop_
_entity_poly.entity_id
_entity_poly.type
_entity_poly.pdbx_seq_one_letter_code
_entity_poly.pdbx_strand_id
1 'polypeptide(L)'
;MIEEGLVVFNSTHDAIKADDICATKDLGASLIPTHPSISAGCGFMLKEVWEKFDEVVKVLIAEKIEYKGLYYSKKAGIKRVVTELKDYQIK
;
A
#
# COMPACT_ATOMS: atom_id res chain seq x y z
N MET A 1 5.05 -16.62 8.16
CA MET A 1 4.20 -16.07 7.09
C MET A 1 3.83 -14.64 7.42
N ILE A 2 4.05 -13.72 6.48
CA ILE A 2 3.83 -12.30 6.69
C ILE A 2 2.64 -11.82 5.86
N GLU A 3 1.68 -11.19 6.52
CA GLU A 3 0.52 -10.62 5.84
C GLU A 3 0.65 -9.10 5.83
N GLU A 4 0.46 -8.50 4.66
CA GLU A 4 0.64 -7.06 4.46
C GLU A 4 -0.43 -6.53 3.51
N GLY A 5 -0.69 -5.23 3.64
CA GLY A 5 -1.49 -4.52 2.66
C GLY A 5 -0.58 -3.68 1.78
N LEU A 6 -0.95 -3.54 0.53
CA LEU A 6 -0.19 -2.77 -0.45
C LEU A 6 -1.08 -1.72 -1.08
N VAL A 7 -0.55 -0.52 -1.24
CA VAL A 7 -1.24 0.56 -1.96
C VAL A 7 -0.44 0.89 -3.20
N VAL A 8 -1.10 0.84 -4.34
CA VAL A 8 -0.48 1.12 -5.64
C VAL A 8 -0.96 2.49 -6.11
N PHE A 9 -0.05 3.30 -6.64
CA PHE A 9 -0.33 4.67 -7.05
C PHE A 9 -0.20 4.87 -8.55
N ASN A 10 -0.84 5.92 -9.07
CA ASN A 10 -0.73 6.27 -10.48
C ASN A 10 0.56 7.01 -10.80
N SER A 11 1.17 7.65 -9.81
CA SER A 11 2.39 8.42 -10.02
C SER A 11 3.35 8.27 -8.84
N THR A 12 4.63 8.47 -9.13
CA THR A 12 5.67 8.47 -8.09
C THR A 12 5.44 9.59 -7.08
N HIS A 13 4.93 10.73 -7.55
CA HIS A 13 4.63 11.88 -6.69
C HIS A 13 3.62 11.50 -5.59
N ASP A 14 2.54 10.82 -5.97
CA ASP A 14 1.54 10.38 -5.00
C ASP A 14 2.11 9.35 -4.03
N ALA A 15 2.95 8.45 -4.51
CA ALA A 15 3.59 7.45 -3.65
C ALA A 15 4.48 8.10 -2.60
N ILE A 16 5.28 9.07 -2.99
CA ILE A 16 6.17 9.79 -2.07
C ILE A 16 5.37 10.59 -1.06
N LYS A 17 4.32 11.26 -1.50
CA LYS A 17 3.45 12.04 -0.63
C LYS A 17 2.78 11.14 0.43
N ALA A 18 2.33 9.96 0.01
CA ALA A 18 1.73 8.99 0.93
C ALA A 18 2.74 8.50 1.96
N ASP A 19 3.96 8.20 1.52
CA ASP A 19 5.03 7.76 2.41
C ASP A 19 5.35 8.83 3.46
N ASP A 20 5.47 10.08 3.05
CA ASP A 20 5.77 11.18 3.96
C ASP A 20 4.68 11.36 5.02
N ILE A 21 3.43 11.29 4.62
CA ILE A 21 2.31 11.44 5.55
C ILE A 21 2.25 10.28 6.53
N CYS A 22 2.47 9.06 6.06
CA CYS A 22 2.48 7.90 6.94
C CYS A 22 3.64 7.96 7.93
N ALA A 23 4.79 8.46 7.50
CA ALA A 23 5.95 8.64 8.39
C ALA A 23 5.63 9.67 9.48
N THR A 24 4.99 10.77 9.11
CA THR A 24 4.58 11.82 10.06
C THR A 24 3.64 11.27 11.14
N LYS A 25 2.78 10.32 10.76
CA LYS A 25 1.82 9.71 11.69
C LYS A 25 2.34 8.44 12.34
N ASP A 26 3.61 8.11 12.11
CA ASP A 26 4.29 6.96 12.72
C ASP A 26 3.54 5.64 12.49
N LEU A 27 3.09 5.42 11.26
CA LEU A 27 2.32 4.22 10.91
C LEU A 27 3.18 3.02 10.53
N GLY A 28 4.48 3.23 10.30
CA GLY A 28 5.39 2.13 9.96
C GLY A 28 5.32 1.66 8.52
N ALA A 29 4.54 2.36 7.67
CA ALA A 29 4.46 2.02 6.26
C ALA A 29 5.74 2.43 5.53
N SER A 30 6.07 1.72 4.47
CA SER A 30 7.27 2.02 3.68
C SER A 30 7.04 1.73 2.20
N LEU A 31 7.82 2.42 1.35
CA LEU A 31 7.78 2.19 -0.09
C LEU A 31 8.67 1.00 -0.45
N ILE A 32 8.16 0.16 -1.34
CA ILE A 32 8.92 -0.96 -1.91
C ILE A 32 8.68 -0.97 -3.42
N PRO A 33 9.54 -1.67 -4.19
CA PRO A 33 9.31 -1.78 -5.63
C PRO A 33 7.99 -2.48 -5.91
N THR A 34 7.29 -2.02 -6.95
CA THR A 34 6.01 -2.62 -7.34
C THR A 34 6.20 -4.07 -7.78
N HIS A 35 5.35 -4.96 -7.28
CA HIS A 35 5.40 -6.37 -7.63
C HIS A 35 5.16 -6.57 -9.13
N PRO A 36 5.92 -7.47 -9.79
CA PRO A 36 5.79 -7.66 -11.24
C PRO A 36 4.39 -8.04 -11.72
N SER A 37 3.59 -8.69 -10.87
CA SER A 37 2.21 -9.06 -11.24
C SER A 37 1.24 -7.89 -11.19
N ILE A 38 1.66 -6.73 -10.70
CA ILE A 38 0.81 -5.55 -10.57
C ILE A 38 1.14 -4.57 -11.69
N SER A 39 0.11 -4.21 -12.48
CA SER A 39 0.25 -3.18 -13.50
C SER A 39 -0.02 -1.82 -12.87
N ALA A 40 0.99 -0.97 -12.81
CA ALA A 40 0.86 0.35 -12.21
C ALA A 40 1.67 1.38 -12.98
N GLY A 41 1.25 2.63 -12.92
CA GLY A 41 1.97 3.74 -13.53
C GLY A 41 3.18 4.20 -12.70
N CYS A 42 3.34 3.66 -11.50
CA CYS A 42 4.41 4.03 -10.58
C CYS A 42 5.27 2.80 -10.29
N GLY A 43 6.58 3.01 -10.15
CA GLY A 43 7.53 1.93 -9.86
C GLY A 43 7.56 1.50 -8.40
N PHE A 44 6.81 2.16 -7.53
CA PHE A 44 6.80 1.89 -6.09
C PHE A 44 5.40 1.72 -5.57
N MET A 45 5.27 0.91 -4.50
CA MET A 45 4.00 0.73 -3.80
C MET A 45 4.26 0.88 -2.31
N LEU A 46 3.22 1.27 -1.56
CA LEU A 46 3.30 1.46 -0.12
C LEU A 46 2.91 0.16 0.57
N LYS A 47 3.74 -0.29 1.49
CA LYS A 47 3.54 -1.53 2.22
C LYS A 47 3.28 -1.24 3.70
N GLU A 48 2.29 -1.90 4.26
CA GLU A 48 2.01 -1.83 5.69
C GLU A 48 1.61 -3.21 6.20
N VAL A 49 1.88 -3.48 7.49
CA VAL A 49 1.41 -4.73 8.11
C VAL A 49 -0.11 -4.76 8.05
N TRP A 50 -0.67 -5.95 7.86
CA TRP A 50 -2.11 -6.10 7.63
C TRP A 50 -2.96 -5.49 8.74
N GLU A 51 -2.53 -5.61 9.99
CA GLU A 51 -3.26 -5.10 11.14
C GLU A 51 -3.40 -3.57 11.16
N LYS A 52 -2.48 -2.86 10.52
CA LYS A 52 -2.49 -1.39 10.46
C LYS A 52 -2.93 -0.85 9.11
N PHE A 53 -3.25 -1.72 8.18
CA PHE A 53 -3.56 -1.30 6.81
C PHE A 53 -4.77 -0.37 6.74
N ASP A 54 -5.81 -0.63 7.55
CA ASP A 54 -6.98 0.24 7.60
C ASP A 54 -6.61 1.67 7.98
N GLU A 55 -5.68 1.85 8.90
CA GLU A 55 -5.24 3.18 9.32
C GLU A 55 -4.55 3.91 8.18
N VAL A 56 -3.74 3.21 7.41
CA VAL A 56 -3.07 3.79 6.24
C VAL A 56 -4.12 4.26 5.22
N VAL A 57 -5.09 3.41 4.90
CA VAL A 57 -6.13 3.77 3.94
C VAL A 57 -6.95 4.97 4.43
N LYS A 58 -7.29 5.00 5.72
CA LYS A 58 -8.02 6.15 6.30
C LYS A 58 -7.23 7.44 6.15
N VAL A 59 -5.93 7.40 6.41
CA VAL A 59 -5.07 8.58 6.29
C VAL A 59 -5.02 9.05 4.84
N LEU A 60 -4.86 8.14 3.88
CA LEU A 60 -4.81 8.51 2.47
C LEU A 60 -6.11 9.18 2.02
N ILE A 61 -7.24 8.66 2.46
CA ILE A 61 -8.54 9.24 2.13
C ILE A 61 -8.69 10.62 2.78
N ALA A 62 -8.33 10.75 4.06
CA ALA A 62 -8.44 12.01 4.79
C ALA A 62 -7.54 13.11 4.18
N GLU A 63 -6.36 12.73 3.68
CA GLU A 63 -5.41 13.67 3.07
C GLU A 63 -5.65 13.83 1.56
N LYS A 64 -6.68 13.19 1.04
CA LYS A 64 -7.08 13.25 -0.38
C LYS A 64 -5.96 12.84 -1.33
N ILE A 65 -5.18 11.84 -0.93
CA ILE A 65 -4.14 11.27 -1.79
C ILE A 65 -4.78 10.17 -2.64
N GLU A 66 -4.68 10.33 -3.95
CA GLU A 66 -5.24 9.35 -4.88
C GLU A 66 -4.37 8.11 -4.96
N TYR A 67 -5.00 6.95 -5.01
CA TYR A 67 -4.30 5.69 -5.25
C TYR A 67 -5.02 4.92 -6.34
N LYS A 68 -4.26 4.03 -7.01
CA LYS A 68 -4.79 3.25 -8.12
C LYS A 68 -5.49 1.99 -7.64
N GLY A 69 -4.96 1.34 -6.61
CA GLY A 69 -5.55 0.11 -6.11
C GLY A 69 -4.97 -0.32 -4.78
N LEU A 70 -5.69 -1.23 -4.14
CA LEU A 70 -5.31 -1.82 -2.86
C LEU A 70 -5.14 -3.32 -3.06
N TYR A 71 -4.14 -3.90 -2.42
CA TYR A 71 -3.82 -5.31 -2.55
C TYR A 71 -3.52 -5.94 -1.19
N TYR A 72 -3.87 -7.20 -1.06
CA TYR A 72 -3.47 -8.03 0.06
C TYR A 72 -2.25 -8.84 -0.37
N SER A 73 -1.22 -8.88 0.46
CA SER A 73 0.00 -9.59 0.18
C SER A 73 0.29 -10.61 1.26
N LYS A 74 0.61 -11.83 0.84
CA LYS A 74 1.01 -12.90 1.74
C LYS A 74 2.41 -13.34 1.33
N LYS A 75 3.36 -13.21 2.24
CA LYS A 75 4.76 -13.54 1.97
C LYS A 75 5.19 -14.76 2.79
N ALA A 76 5.73 -15.76 2.12
CA ALA A 76 6.27 -16.97 2.76
C ALA A 76 7.66 -17.20 2.18
N GLY A 77 8.70 -17.02 3.00
CA GLY A 77 10.08 -17.08 2.53
C GLY A 77 10.35 -15.97 1.53
N ILE A 78 10.85 -16.33 0.35
CA ILE A 78 11.14 -15.36 -0.71
C ILE A 78 9.93 -15.14 -1.64
N LYS A 79 8.89 -15.93 -1.48
CA LYS A 79 7.73 -15.89 -2.37
C LYS A 79 6.63 -14.99 -1.83
N ARG A 80 6.12 -14.08 -2.66
CA ARG A 80 5.02 -13.19 -2.32
C ARG A 80 3.86 -13.41 -3.27
N VAL A 81 2.67 -13.62 -2.72
CA VAL A 81 1.43 -13.74 -3.51
C VAL A 81 0.59 -12.51 -3.21
N VAL A 82 0.15 -11.80 -4.25
CA VAL A 82 -0.67 -10.59 -4.11
C VAL A 82 -2.05 -10.82 -4.69
N THR A 83 -3.06 -10.27 -4.01
CA THR A 83 -4.46 -10.38 -4.42
C THR A 83 -5.09 -9.00 -4.38
N GLU A 84 -5.74 -8.60 -5.46
CA GLU A 84 -6.40 -7.30 -5.53
C GLU A 84 -7.61 -7.25 -4.59
N LEU A 85 -7.74 -6.14 -3.87
CA LEU A 85 -8.87 -5.89 -2.98
C LEU A 85 -9.86 -4.96 -3.69
N LYS A 86 -10.82 -5.54 -4.42
CA LYS A 86 -11.71 -4.75 -5.27
C LYS A 86 -12.76 -3.98 -4.49
N ASP A 87 -13.27 -4.55 -3.41
CA ASP A 87 -14.33 -3.93 -2.62
C ASP A 87 -13.89 -3.72 -1.17
N TYR A 88 -12.67 -3.23 -1.01
CA TYR A 88 -12.11 -3.03 0.33
C TYR A 88 -12.89 -1.96 1.11
N GLN A 89 -13.33 -2.32 2.31
CA GLN A 89 -14.03 -1.40 3.20
C GLN A 89 -13.26 -1.26 4.50
N ILE A 90 -13.12 -0.02 4.93
CA ILE A 90 -12.43 0.30 6.19
C ILE A 90 -13.33 -0.12 7.35
N LYS A 91 -12.77 -0.85 8.29
CA LYS A 91 -13.50 -1.32 9.47
C LYS A 91 -13.53 -0.28 10.57
#